data_1011a236f2519f429596bf3b65dabdac
#
_entry.id   1011a236f2519f429596bf3b65dabdac
#
_cell.length_a   1.000
_cell.length_b   1.000
_cell.length_c   1.000
_cell.angle_alpha   90.00
_cell.angle_beta   90.00
_cell.angle_gamma   90.00
#
_symmetry.space_group_name_H-M   'P 1'
#
loop_
_entity.id
_entity.type
_entity.pdbx_description
1 polymer ?
#
loop_
_entity_poly.entity_id
_entity_poly.type
_entity_poly.pdbx_seq_one_letter_code
_entity_poly.pdbx_strand_id
1 'polypeptide(L)'
;MKNLIFYFALCILFSCAEKRSDNFQITNVSRDYQTPYFEDSARAEKILKYKSVIDSVFSKSARANHNPAIAYGIIVDDKLVYSNAVGYANLEKKIVADSKSRFRIASMTKSFTAMSILRLRDEGKLQLSDPVSKYIPEMASLKYPTKDASPITIFNLLTMSAGFPEDNPWGDRQLSDTDQELIDLVKSGISFSTNPGSQFEYSNLGYGLLGRIISNVSGQHYQNYVIEKILRPLGMNDCEFEYEKIPNEELALGYRWEDNQWKPEALLKDGSYASMGGMICTIDDFAKYMSFLLSSWPARNEDEIGPVKRNSAREMQQPWKFRGFLPNFKTHSGELCPRTFSYGFGLGWRLDCHDNVAISHSGGLPGFGSVHILLPDHGIGIVAFSNLTYASMGAPAWQALDTLVLLAGLKKRVLPVSPTLKKVQDEIVKLLPTWSDEHDSLFAENFFPDISKAYRKKETDELLSKIGKVTSVGKMKPENLLRGSFDLIGEKGMIEVYFTLTPEAEPKVQWLTFELKE
;
A
#
# COMPACT_ATOMS: atom_id res chain seq x y z
N MET A 1 -19.04 40.07 70.22
CA MET A 1 -18.54 39.02 70.17
C MET A 1 -19.38 38.05 69.34
N LYS A 2 -19.31 38.10 68.04
CA LYS A 2 -20.16 37.34 67.14
C LYS A 2 -19.28 36.39 66.31
N ASN A 3 -19.48 35.11 66.46
CA ASN A 3 -18.85 34.05 65.65
C ASN A 3 -19.44 34.06 64.24
N LEU A 4 -18.58 34.17 63.25
CA LEU A 4 -18.94 34.00 61.85
C LEU A 4 -18.42 32.67 61.36
N ILE A 5 -19.32 31.71 61.15
CA ILE A 5 -19.04 30.37 60.61
C ILE A 5 -19.12 30.49 59.08
N PHE A 6 -17.98 30.25 58.39
CA PHE A 6 -17.93 30.16 56.94
C PHE A 6 -18.25 28.71 56.52
N TYR A 7 -19.38 28.52 55.83
CA TYR A 7 -19.67 27.27 55.14
C TYR A 7 -18.96 27.26 53.79
N PHE A 8 -18.04 26.35 53.62
CA PHE A 8 -17.45 26.01 52.31
C PHE A 8 -18.39 25.02 51.62
N ALA A 9 -19.15 25.49 50.62
CA ALA A 9 -19.92 24.63 49.74
C ALA A 9 -18.99 24.00 48.70
N LEU A 10 -18.75 22.70 48.84
CA LEU A 10 -18.01 21.89 47.88
C LEU A 10 -18.91 21.56 46.67
N CYS A 11 -18.82 22.36 45.61
CA CYS A 11 -19.47 22.03 44.33
C CYS A 11 -18.72 20.88 43.66
N ILE A 12 -19.24 19.64 43.81
CA ILE A 12 -18.83 18.50 43.01
C ILE A 12 -19.46 18.68 41.63
N LEU A 13 -18.66 19.12 40.67
CA LEU A 13 -19.01 19.08 39.25
C LEU A 13 -18.94 17.62 38.77
N PHE A 14 -20.09 16.93 38.75
CA PHE A 14 -20.25 15.73 37.97
C PHE A 14 -20.18 16.12 36.49
N SER A 15 -19.02 15.95 35.87
CA SER A 15 -18.92 15.94 34.42
C SER A 15 -19.57 14.65 33.93
N CYS A 16 -20.83 14.73 33.54
CA CYS A 16 -21.43 13.73 32.68
C CYS A 16 -20.72 13.78 31.33
N ALA A 17 -19.72 12.93 31.16
CA ALA A 17 -19.27 12.55 29.82
C ALA A 17 -20.44 11.77 29.18
N GLU A 18 -21.31 12.50 28.46
CA GLU A 18 -22.20 11.86 27.49
C GLU A 18 -21.31 11.04 26.55
N LYS A 19 -21.38 9.71 26.68
CA LYS A 19 -21.01 8.83 25.57
C LYS A 19 -21.90 9.26 24.40
N ARG A 20 -21.35 10.05 23.48
CA ARG A 20 -21.92 10.11 22.14
C ARG A 20 -21.98 8.68 21.64
N SER A 21 -23.15 8.08 21.70
CA SER A 21 -23.48 6.98 20.83
C SER A 21 -23.43 7.60 19.43
N ASP A 22 -22.35 7.35 18.71
CA ASP A 22 -22.32 7.58 17.28
C ASP A 22 -23.39 6.67 16.68
N ASN A 23 -24.62 7.17 16.66
CA ASN A 23 -25.69 6.61 15.83
C ASN A 23 -25.27 6.92 14.38
N PHE A 24 -24.34 6.14 13.86
CA PHE A 24 -24.09 6.03 12.43
C PHE A 24 -25.41 5.58 11.82
N GLN A 25 -26.16 6.51 11.23
CA GLN A 25 -27.26 6.14 10.37
C GLN A 25 -26.65 5.49 9.13
N ILE A 26 -26.62 4.15 9.15
CA ILE A 26 -26.20 3.35 8.01
C ILE A 26 -27.24 3.60 6.91
N THR A 27 -26.83 4.22 5.80
CA THR A 27 -27.68 4.39 4.61
C THR A 27 -28.07 3.03 4.04
N ASN A 28 -29.17 2.94 3.29
CA ASN A 28 -29.58 1.70 2.64
C ASN A 28 -28.46 1.11 1.79
N VAL A 29 -27.72 1.96 1.07
CA VAL A 29 -26.56 1.57 0.25
C VAL A 29 -25.43 0.97 1.10
N SER A 30 -25.17 1.49 2.29
CA SER A 30 -24.15 0.94 3.20
C SER A 30 -24.54 -0.44 3.75
N ARG A 31 -25.84 -0.72 3.89
CA ARG A 31 -26.34 -2.07 4.26
C ARG A 31 -26.15 -3.09 3.15
N ASP A 32 -26.14 -2.62 1.91
CA ASP A 32 -26.00 -3.44 0.71
C ASP A 32 -24.54 -3.78 0.39
N TYR A 33 -23.56 -3.21 1.12
CA TYR A 33 -22.14 -3.46 0.87
C TYR A 33 -21.80 -4.93 1.08
N GLN A 34 -21.28 -5.54 0.02
CA GLN A 34 -20.70 -6.88 0.04
C GLN A 34 -19.22 -6.77 -0.31
N THR A 35 -18.41 -7.55 0.40
CA THR A 35 -16.95 -7.54 0.21
C THR A 35 -16.57 -8.11 -1.16
N PRO A 36 -15.75 -7.40 -1.98
CA PRO A 36 -15.18 -7.95 -3.21
C PRO A 36 -14.42 -9.25 -2.98
N TYR A 37 -14.56 -10.19 -3.89
CA TYR A 37 -14.06 -11.56 -3.75
C TYR A 37 -13.39 -12.07 -5.02
N PHE A 38 -12.64 -13.16 -4.90
CA PHE A 38 -12.11 -13.90 -6.04
C PHE A 38 -13.05 -15.04 -6.42
N GLU A 39 -13.40 -15.14 -7.70
CA GLU A 39 -14.23 -16.24 -8.21
C GLU A 39 -13.48 -17.58 -8.20
N ASP A 40 -12.16 -17.54 -8.35
CA ASP A 40 -11.30 -18.72 -8.44
C ASP A 40 -10.74 -19.11 -7.06
N SER A 41 -11.20 -20.19 -6.49
CA SER A 41 -10.72 -20.75 -5.23
C SER A 41 -9.41 -21.55 -5.36
N ALA A 42 -9.02 -21.96 -6.58
CA ALA A 42 -7.82 -22.79 -6.83
C ALA A 42 -6.56 -21.97 -7.15
N ARG A 43 -6.53 -20.70 -6.79
CA ARG A 43 -5.48 -19.74 -7.14
C ARG A 43 -4.09 -20.19 -6.70
N ALA A 44 -3.94 -20.62 -5.44
CA ALA A 44 -2.67 -21.11 -4.89
C ALA A 44 -2.18 -22.37 -5.62
N GLU A 45 -3.08 -23.33 -5.89
CA GLU A 45 -2.73 -24.54 -6.63
C GLU A 45 -2.27 -24.26 -8.06
N LYS A 46 -2.92 -23.30 -8.74
CA LYS A 46 -2.51 -22.86 -10.08
C LYS A 46 -1.12 -22.26 -10.08
N ILE A 47 -0.79 -21.43 -9.08
CA ILE A 47 0.55 -20.84 -8.93
C ILE A 47 1.61 -21.92 -8.70
N LEU A 48 1.34 -22.90 -7.83
CA LEU A 48 2.29 -23.98 -7.53
C LEU A 48 2.68 -24.82 -8.74
N LYS A 49 1.83 -24.89 -9.78
CA LYS A 49 2.18 -25.56 -11.05
C LYS A 49 3.36 -24.90 -11.78
N TYR A 50 3.60 -23.61 -11.52
CA TYR A 50 4.64 -22.83 -12.19
C TYR A 50 5.86 -22.52 -11.31
N LYS A 51 6.01 -23.19 -10.14
CA LYS A 51 7.13 -22.98 -9.22
C LYS A 51 8.50 -23.13 -9.90
N SER A 52 8.67 -24.13 -10.78
CA SER A 52 9.93 -24.35 -11.51
C SER A 52 10.29 -23.20 -12.47
N VAL A 53 9.29 -22.50 -13.00
CA VAL A 53 9.52 -21.30 -13.82
C VAL A 53 10.09 -20.19 -12.95
N ILE A 54 9.54 -19.98 -11.75
CA ILE A 54 10.01 -18.99 -10.80
C ILE A 54 11.42 -19.32 -10.32
N ASP A 55 11.69 -20.57 -9.97
CA ASP A 55 13.03 -21.05 -9.60
C ASP A 55 14.05 -20.75 -10.70
N SER A 56 13.65 -20.95 -11.96
CA SER A 56 14.50 -20.64 -13.12
C SER A 56 14.79 -19.14 -13.23
N VAL A 57 13.81 -18.25 -12.99
CA VAL A 57 14.01 -16.79 -13.01
C VAL A 57 15.05 -16.38 -11.98
N PHE A 58 14.88 -16.79 -10.72
CA PHE A 58 15.82 -16.40 -9.66
C PHE A 58 17.18 -17.06 -9.80
N SER A 59 17.25 -18.34 -10.23
CA SER A 59 18.52 -19.03 -10.47
C SER A 59 19.32 -18.39 -11.62
N LYS A 60 18.65 -17.97 -12.71
CA LYS A 60 19.30 -17.24 -13.81
C LYS A 60 19.79 -15.86 -13.33
N SER A 61 18.95 -15.14 -12.58
CA SER A 61 19.33 -13.85 -12.01
C SER A 61 20.52 -13.96 -11.07
N ALA A 62 20.55 -14.96 -10.19
CA ALA A 62 21.64 -15.20 -9.26
C ALA A 62 22.97 -15.38 -10.00
N ARG A 63 22.99 -16.23 -11.03
CA ARG A 63 24.21 -16.45 -11.85
C ARG A 63 24.64 -15.22 -12.64
N ALA A 64 23.68 -14.54 -13.31
CA ALA A 64 23.96 -13.39 -14.16
C ALA A 64 24.51 -12.19 -13.39
N ASN A 65 24.07 -12.01 -12.14
CA ASN A 65 24.44 -10.87 -11.30
C ASN A 65 25.39 -11.24 -10.15
N HIS A 66 25.95 -12.44 -10.16
CA HIS A 66 26.90 -12.91 -9.13
C HIS A 66 26.34 -12.84 -7.70
N ASN A 67 25.02 -13.04 -7.51
CA ASN A 67 24.45 -13.05 -6.17
C ASN A 67 24.90 -14.34 -5.43
N PRO A 68 25.53 -14.24 -4.24
CA PRO A 68 25.91 -15.42 -3.47
C PRO A 68 24.70 -16.26 -3.07
N ALA A 69 23.60 -15.61 -2.69
CA ALA A 69 22.30 -16.21 -2.50
C ALA A 69 21.16 -15.27 -2.92
N ILE A 70 20.03 -15.89 -3.29
CA ILE A 70 18.71 -15.23 -3.36
C ILE A 70 17.71 -16.15 -2.67
N ALA A 71 17.02 -15.63 -1.62
CA ALA A 71 15.85 -16.27 -1.02
C ALA A 71 14.60 -15.52 -1.49
N TYR A 72 13.50 -16.22 -1.77
CA TYR A 72 12.26 -15.61 -2.30
C TYR A 72 11.02 -16.37 -1.85
N GLY A 73 9.88 -15.66 -1.86
CA GLY A 73 8.58 -16.20 -1.48
C GLY A 73 7.43 -15.63 -2.28
N ILE A 74 6.40 -16.45 -2.51
CA ILE A 74 5.16 -16.08 -3.19
C ILE A 74 4.01 -16.14 -2.19
N ILE A 75 3.30 -15.03 -2.07
CA ILE A 75 2.15 -14.86 -1.19
C ILE A 75 0.88 -14.81 -2.04
N VAL A 76 -0.12 -15.58 -1.67
CA VAL A 76 -1.46 -15.55 -2.29
C VAL A 76 -2.49 -15.38 -1.19
N ASP A 77 -3.33 -14.38 -1.36
CA ASP A 77 -4.31 -13.96 -0.38
C ASP A 77 -3.62 -13.60 0.95
N ASP A 78 -3.72 -14.42 1.96
CA ASP A 78 -3.13 -14.21 3.29
C ASP A 78 -2.04 -15.23 3.64
N LYS A 79 -1.47 -15.95 2.63
CA LYS A 79 -0.58 -17.09 2.89
C LYS A 79 0.67 -17.09 2.02
N LEU A 80 1.80 -17.45 2.62
CA LEU A 80 2.99 -17.88 1.91
C LEU A 80 2.69 -19.27 1.28
N VAL A 81 2.53 -19.30 -0.05
CA VAL A 81 2.20 -20.56 -0.77
C VAL A 81 3.42 -21.26 -1.32
N TYR A 82 4.51 -20.52 -1.53
CA TYR A 82 5.77 -21.08 -2.00
C TYR A 82 6.94 -20.22 -1.52
N SER A 83 8.00 -20.86 -1.08
CA SER A 83 9.30 -20.23 -0.83
C SER A 83 10.42 -21.15 -1.28
N ASN A 84 11.53 -20.56 -1.70
CA ASN A 84 12.75 -21.27 -2.08
C ASN A 84 13.94 -20.32 -1.97
N ALA A 85 15.15 -20.89 -2.07
CA ALA A 85 16.37 -20.10 -2.15
C ALA A 85 17.39 -20.79 -3.08
N VAL A 86 18.34 -20.01 -3.56
CA VAL A 86 19.49 -20.50 -4.33
C VAL A 86 20.78 -19.94 -3.75
N GLY A 87 21.87 -20.72 -3.74
CA GLY A 87 23.18 -20.28 -3.30
C GLY A 87 23.42 -20.41 -1.79
N TYR A 88 24.33 -19.59 -1.26
CA TYR A 88 24.85 -19.70 0.09
C TYR A 88 24.62 -18.42 0.91
N ALA A 89 23.99 -18.55 2.07
CA ALA A 89 23.89 -17.48 3.06
C ALA A 89 25.29 -17.10 3.63
N ASN A 90 26.20 -18.08 3.68
CA ASN A 90 27.60 -17.87 4.08
C ASN A 90 28.49 -18.70 3.13
N LEU A 91 29.31 -18.03 2.33
CA LEU A 91 30.18 -18.65 1.34
C LEU A 91 31.33 -19.43 1.99
N GLU A 92 31.94 -18.85 3.03
CA GLU A 92 33.11 -19.42 3.71
C GLU A 92 32.76 -20.75 4.41
N LYS A 93 31.61 -20.77 5.12
CA LYS A 93 31.12 -21.96 5.83
C LYS A 93 30.24 -22.85 4.95
N LYS A 94 29.97 -22.45 3.71
CA LYS A 94 29.07 -23.15 2.77
C LYS A 94 27.66 -23.41 3.35
N ILE A 95 27.14 -22.43 4.14
CA ILE A 95 25.78 -22.50 4.67
C ILE A 95 24.81 -22.18 3.53
N VAL A 96 24.01 -23.16 3.13
CA VAL A 96 23.01 -23.03 2.06
C VAL A 96 21.90 -22.08 2.53
N ALA A 97 21.48 -21.15 1.67
CA ALA A 97 20.36 -20.28 1.97
C ALA A 97 19.03 -21.03 1.88
N ASP A 98 18.09 -20.65 2.72
CA ASP A 98 16.70 -21.11 2.71
C ASP A 98 15.74 -19.99 3.10
N SER A 99 14.43 -20.28 3.27
CA SER A 99 13.41 -19.32 3.66
C SER A 99 13.56 -18.79 5.10
N LYS A 100 14.33 -19.46 5.94
CA LYS A 100 14.61 -19.12 7.34
C LYS A 100 15.94 -18.39 7.51
N SER A 101 16.76 -18.32 6.47
CA SER A 101 17.98 -17.51 6.49
C SER A 101 17.62 -16.05 6.67
N ARG A 102 18.34 -15.36 7.59
CA ARG A 102 18.05 -14.00 8.02
C ARG A 102 18.91 -13.00 7.26
N PHE A 103 18.27 -12.21 6.40
CA PHE A 103 18.92 -11.20 5.58
C PHE A 103 18.59 -9.80 6.09
N ARG A 104 19.52 -8.85 5.97
CA ARG A 104 19.15 -7.43 6.10
C ARG A 104 18.22 -7.06 4.94
N ILE A 105 17.06 -6.51 5.29
CA ILE A 105 16.04 -6.11 4.32
C ILE A 105 16.17 -4.64 3.90
N ALA A 106 17.14 -3.94 4.47
CA ALA A 106 17.46 -2.56 4.14
C ALA A 106 16.21 -1.65 4.18
N SER A 107 16.04 -0.78 3.19
CA SER A 107 14.98 0.23 3.17
C SER A 107 13.54 -0.31 3.22
N MET A 108 13.32 -1.61 3.07
CA MET A 108 11.98 -2.18 3.33
C MET A 108 11.58 -2.03 4.82
N THR A 109 12.54 -1.77 5.72
CA THR A 109 12.33 -1.39 7.12
C THR A 109 11.44 -0.14 7.26
N LYS A 110 11.50 0.79 6.30
CA LYS A 110 10.76 2.06 6.33
C LYS A 110 9.25 1.88 6.47
N SER A 111 8.70 0.83 5.91
CA SER A 111 7.26 0.56 6.03
C SER A 111 6.84 0.18 7.47
N PHE A 112 7.72 -0.47 8.24
CA PHE A 112 7.49 -0.76 9.65
C PHE A 112 7.62 0.49 10.52
N THR A 113 8.52 1.40 10.15
CA THR A 113 8.62 2.75 10.76
C THR A 113 7.34 3.55 10.53
N ALA A 114 6.84 3.57 9.29
CA ALA A 114 5.58 4.24 8.95
C ALA A 114 4.40 3.61 9.72
N MET A 115 4.32 2.29 9.80
CA MET A 115 3.30 1.58 10.57
C MET A 115 3.36 1.95 12.06
N SER A 116 4.56 2.12 12.63
CA SER A 116 4.75 2.54 14.02
C SER A 116 4.23 3.97 14.27
N ILE A 117 4.48 4.89 13.35
CA ILE A 117 3.93 6.26 13.41
C ILE A 117 2.41 6.23 13.34
N LEU A 118 1.83 5.44 12.42
CA LEU A 118 0.37 5.33 12.30
C LEU A 118 -0.26 4.70 13.55
N ARG A 119 0.40 3.73 14.17
CA ARG A 119 -0.05 3.19 15.45
C ARG A 119 -0.09 4.26 16.54
N LEU A 120 0.97 5.06 16.68
CA LEU A 120 1.00 6.16 17.65
C LEU A 120 -0.06 7.22 17.35
N ARG A 121 -0.34 7.51 16.08
CA ARG A 121 -1.45 8.36 15.66
C ARG A 121 -2.81 7.76 16.05
N ASP A 122 -3.04 6.49 15.76
CA ASP A 122 -4.30 5.79 16.06
C ASP A 122 -4.55 5.68 17.58
N GLU A 123 -3.47 5.70 18.39
CA GLU A 123 -3.49 5.81 19.84
C GLU A 123 -3.67 7.27 20.33
N GLY A 124 -3.78 8.26 19.44
CA GLY A 124 -3.96 9.68 19.77
C GLY A 124 -2.71 10.39 20.31
N LYS A 125 -1.52 9.78 20.19
CA LYS A 125 -0.27 10.31 20.76
C LYS A 125 0.43 11.35 19.87
N LEU A 126 0.12 11.38 18.60
CA LEU A 126 0.62 12.34 17.62
C LEU A 126 -0.39 12.56 16.49
N GLN A 127 -0.16 13.61 15.68
CA GLN A 127 -0.87 13.85 14.43
C GLN A 127 0.14 13.93 13.28
N LEU A 128 -0.24 13.46 12.08
CA LEU A 128 0.66 13.51 10.92
C LEU A 128 0.95 14.96 10.48
N SER A 129 0.06 15.88 10.78
CA SER A 129 0.22 17.34 10.55
C SER A 129 1.08 18.04 11.60
N ASP A 130 1.44 17.37 12.69
CA ASP A 130 2.29 17.99 13.70
C ASP A 130 3.66 18.37 13.13
N PRO A 131 4.19 19.56 13.45
CA PRO A 131 5.54 19.92 13.09
C PRO A 131 6.54 19.00 13.81
N VAL A 132 7.58 18.56 13.09
CA VAL A 132 8.61 17.65 13.64
C VAL A 132 9.30 18.26 14.88
N SER A 133 9.44 19.58 14.91
CA SER A 133 10.01 20.32 16.06
C SER A 133 9.25 20.16 17.37
N LYS A 134 7.99 19.72 17.34
CA LYS A 134 7.23 19.34 18.54
C LYS A 134 7.83 18.14 19.26
N TYR A 135 8.46 17.25 18.53
CA TYR A 135 9.02 16.00 19.05
C TYR A 135 10.55 15.97 19.05
N ILE A 136 11.18 16.76 18.19
CA ILE A 136 12.62 16.97 18.07
C ILE A 136 12.83 18.49 18.08
N PRO A 137 12.97 19.12 19.27
CA PRO A 137 13.05 20.58 19.41
C PRO A 137 14.14 21.25 18.59
N GLU A 138 15.25 20.55 18.33
CA GLU A 138 16.38 21.00 17.53
C GLU A 138 15.97 21.36 16.08
N MET A 139 14.93 20.72 15.55
CA MET A 139 14.38 21.01 14.23
C MET A 139 13.77 22.42 14.11
N ALA A 140 13.47 23.08 15.23
CA ALA A 140 12.93 24.45 15.22
C ALA A 140 13.94 25.51 14.74
N SER A 141 15.24 25.21 14.81
CA SER A 141 16.32 26.11 14.40
C SER A 141 16.70 26.03 12.91
N LEU A 142 16.10 25.10 12.17
CA LEU A 142 16.42 24.89 10.75
C LEU A 142 16.06 26.12 9.91
N LYS A 143 16.95 26.44 8.97
CA LYS A 143 16.73 27.52 8.00
C LYS A 143 16.29 26.92 6.67
N TYR A 144 15.05 27.21 6.29
CA TYR A 144 14.49 26.79 5.02
C TYR A 144 14.98 27.62 3.84
N PRO A 145 14.90 27.09 2.60
CA PRO A 145 15.34 27.82 1.39
C PRO A 145 14.60 29.15 1.17
N THR A 146 13.34 29.26 1.58
CA THR A 146 12.55 30.49 1.44
C THR A 146 11.83 30.85 2.75
N LYS A 147 11.48 32.15 2.90
CA LYS A 147 10.82 32.66 4.11
C LYS A 147 9.36 32.18 4.26
N ASP A 148 8.71 31.78 3.17
CA ASP A 148 7.34 31.28 3.13
C ASP A 148 7.24 29.76 3.25
N ALA A 149 8.38 29.06 3.43
CA ALA A 149 8.40 27.62 3.63
C ALA A 149 7.66 27.23 4.92
N SER A 150 6.76 26.25 4.81
CA SER A 150 6.09 25.67 5.97
C SER A 150 7.04 24.79 6.79
N PRO A 151 6.87 24.73 8.12
CA PRO A 151 7.61 23.77 8.94
C PRO A 151 7.43 22.33 8.46
N ILE A 152 8.49 21.53 8.54
CA ILE A 152 8.43 20.10 8.23
C ILE A 152 7.48 19.40 9.18
N THR A 153 6.54 18.63 8.65
CA THR A 153 5.60 17.79 9.42
C THR A 153 5.98 16.32 9.37
N ILE A 154 5.39 15.51 10.26
CA ILE A 154 5.53 14.04 10.21
C ILE A 154 5.08 13.50 8.84
N PHE A 155 4.00 14.06 8.27
CA PHE A 155 3.53 13.71 6.92
C PHE A 155 4.61 13.92 5.85
N ASN A 156 5.35 15.03 5.92
CA ASN A 156 6.44 15.30 4.96
C ASN A 156 7.57 14.26 5.07
N LEU A 157 7.93 13.82 6.28
CA LEU A 157 8.92 12.77 6.47
C LEU A 157 8.42 11.43 5.91
N LEU A 158 7.19 11.04 6.22
CA LEU A 158 6.59 9.78 5.75
C LEU A 158 6.50 9.70 4.23
N THR A 159 6.23 10.83 3.56
CA THR A 159 6.01 10.91 2.11
C THR A 159 7.26 11.31 1.32
N MET A 160 8.44 11.34 1.96
CA MET A 160 9.68 11.76 1.31
C MET A 160 9.58 13.16 0.68
N SER A 161 8.92 14.10 1.37
CA SER A 161 8.72 15.48 0.89
C SER A 161 9.19 16.54 1.88
N ALA A 162 10.13 16.18 2.75
CA ALA A 162 10.70 17.12 3.72
C ALA A 162 11.61 18.18 3.09
N GLY A 163 11.99 18.01 1.83
CA GLY A 163 12.92 18.90 1.11
C GLY A 163 14.39 18.58 1.35
N PHE A 164 14.69 17.48 2.05
CA PHE A 164 16.07 17.00 2.19
C PHE A 164 16.57 16.44 0.86
N PRO A 165 17.88 16.56 0.56
CA PRO A 165 18.46 15.97 -0.64
C PRO A 165 18.39 14.44 -0.61
N GLU A 166 18.41 13.81 -1.77
CA GLU A 166 18.64 12.36 -1.87
C GLU A 166 19.96 12.00 -1.17
N ASP A 167 19.90 11.06 -0.23
CA ASP A 167 21.01 10.71 0.64
C ASP A 167 21.46 9.25 0.54
N ASN A 168 21.09 8.53 -0.53
CA ASN A 168 21.71 7.26 -0.87
C ASN A 168 23.02 7.49 -1.68
N PRO A 169 24.10 6.76 -1.43
CA PRO A 169 24.30 5.75 -0.37
C PRO A 169 24.89 6.31 0.93
N TRP A 170 24.90 7.65 1.10
CA TRP A 170 25.47 8.27 2.31
C TRP A 170 24.74 7.79 3.57
N GLY A 171 23.41 7.86 3.61
CA GLY A 171 22.60 7.45 4.75
C GLY A 171 22.79 5.98 5.11
N ASP A 172 23.04 5.12 4.12
CA ASP A 172 23.27 3.68 4.35
C ASP A 172 24.51 3.40 5.21
N ARG A 173 25.48 4.30 5.23
CA ARG A 173 26.70 4.21 6.04
C ARG A 173 26.53 4.79 7.44
N GLN A 174 25.42 5.50 7.71
CA GLN A 174 25.10 6.08 9.03
C GLN A 174 24.30 5.12 9.91
N LEU A 175 24.08 3.87 9.49
CA LEU A 175 23.19 2.92 10.19
C LEU A 175 23.52 2.79 11.68
N SER A 176 24.81 2.83 12.05
CA SER A 176 25.31 2.67 13.43
C SER A 176 25.43 3.98 14.23
N ASP A 177 25.08 5.14 13.64
CA ASP A 177 25.14 6.40 14.37
C ASP A 177 24.27 6.36 15.61
N THR A 178 24.76 7.02 16.65
CA THR A 178 24.02 7.18 17.91
C THR A 178 22.93 8.24 17.79
N ASP A 179 21.98 8.23 18.73
CA ASP A 179 20.98 9.29 18.83
C ASP A 179 21.59 10.68 18.97
N GLN A 180 22.76 10.78 19.65
CA GLN A 180 23.45 12.04 19.83
C GLN A 180 24.05 12.55 18.49
N GLU A 181 24.67 11.67 17.69
CA GLU A 181 25.23 12.03 16.39
C GLU A 181 24.13 12.49 15.43
N LEU A 182 22.97 11.83 15.40
CA LEU A 182 21.82 12.28 14.62
C LEU A 182 21.36 13.69 15.06
N ILE A 183 21.26 13.95 16.36
CA ILE A 183 20.85 15.25 16.88
C ILE A 183 21.91 16.32 16.64
N ASP A 184 23.18 15.99 16.72
CA ASP A 184 24.28 16.92 16.41
C ASP A 184 24.33 17.28 14.93
N LEU A 185 24.01 16.34 14.03
CA LEU A 185 23.79 16.62 12.63
C LEU A 185 22.68 17.67 12.42
N VAL A 186 21.52 17.50 13.10
CA VAL A 186 20.40 18.46 13.04
C VAL A 186 20.84 19.83 13.54
N LYS A 187 21.54 19.91 14.68
CA LYS A 187 22.05 21.16 15.28
C LYS A 187 23.07 21.88 14.40
N SER A 188 23.90 21.14 13.68
CA SER A 188 24.89 21.71 12.78
C SER A 188 24.27 22.32 11.51
N GLY A 189 23.00 22.00 11.25
CA GLY A 189 22.22 22.44 10.11
C GLY A 189 22.10 21.37 9.03
N ILE A 190 20.93 21.31 8.41
CA ILE A 190 20.62 20.40 7.31
C ILE A 190 20.53 21.18 6.01
N SER A 191 21.12 20.66 4.93
CA SER A 191 20.95 21.20 3.59
C SER A 191 19.59 20.81 3.01
N PHE A 192 19.02 21.71 2.22
CA PHE A 192 17.76 21.46 1.52
C PHE A 192 17.99 21.51 0.01
N SER A 193 17.42 20.58 -0.71
CA SER A 193 17.33 20.60 -2.17
C SER A 193 16.10 21.33 -2.66
N THR A 194 15.00 21.26 -1.89
CA THR A 194 13.71 21.90 -2.20
C THR A 194 13.02 22.39 -0.93
N ASN A 195 11.93 23.17 -1.08
CA ASN A 195 11.10 23.53 0.07
C ASN A 195 10.29 22.32 0.57
N PRO A 196 10.06 22.21 1.89
CA PRO A 196 9.18 21.18 2.45
C PRO A 196 7.81 21.16 1.76
N GLY A 197 7.33 19.96 1.47
CA GLY A 197 6.03 19.74 0.82
C GLY A 197 6.02 19.90 -0.70
N SER A 198 7.05 20.46 -1.34
CA SER A 198 7.04 20.78 -2.77
C SER A 198 7.22 19.54 -3.66
N GLN A 199 8.24 18.75 -3.45
CA GLN A 199 8.60 17.63 -4.32
C GLN A 199 8.90 16.37 -3.52
N PHE A 200 8.90 15.22 -4.22
CA PHE A 200 9.42 13.96 -3.70
C PHE A 200 10.95 13.99 -3.84
N GLU A 201 11.65 13.67 -2.76
CA GLU A 201 13.06 13.38 -2.77
C GLU A 201 13.41 12.36 -1.69
N TYR A 202 13.99 11.24 -2.08
CA TYR A 202 14.20 10.11 -1.18
C TYR A 202 15.19 10.46 -0.07
N SER A 203 14.84 10.27 1.19
CA SER A 203 15.70 10.59 2.32
C SER A 203 15.71 9.53 3.42
N ASN A 204 16.90 8.99 3.69
CA ASN A 204 17.16 8.14 4.84
C ASN A 204 17.16 8.96 6.14
N LEU A 205 17.71 10.17 6.11
CA LEU A 205 17.65 11.10 7.24
C LEU A 205 16.21 11.32 7.71
N GLY A 206 15.26 11.54 6.78
CA GLY A 206 13.85 11.70 7.12
C GLY A 206 13.29 10.52 7.92
N TYR A 207 13.65 9.30 7.57
CA TYR A 207 13.25 8.11 8.31
C TYR A 207 14.03 7.88 9.60
N GLY A 208 15.30 8.31 9.68
CA GLY A 208 16.05 8.39 10.93
C GLY A 208 15.33 9.27 11.96
N LEU A 209 14.86 10.47 11.51
CA LEU A 209 14.07 11.38 12.35
C LEU A 209 12.72 10.77 12.78
N LEU A 210 12.03 10.01 11.91
CA LEU A 210 10.82 9.27 12.30
C LEU A 210 11.11 8.24 13.40
N GLY A 211 12.23 7.52 13.33
CA GLY A 211 12.67 6.62 14.40
C GLY A 211 12.86 7.35 15.74
N ARG A 212 13.48 8.53 15.69
CA ARG A 212 13.64 9.38 16.89
C ARG A 212 12.29 9.86 17.44
N ILE A 213 11.34 10.25 16.58
CA ILE A 213 9.98 10.62 16.99
C ILE A 213 9.29 9.43 17.69
N ILE A 214 9.39 8.22 17.13
CA ILE A 214 8.82 7.01 17.74
C ILE A 214 9.41 6.82 19.16
N SER A 215 10.73 6.93 19.30
CA SER A 215 11.38 6.79 20.61
C SER A 215 10.92 7.85 21.62
N ASN A 216 10.86 9.12 21.22
CA ASN A 216 10.47 10.23 22.09
C ASN A 216 8.99 10.15 22.51
N VAL A 217 8.08 9.75 21.60
CA VAL A 217 6.65 9.65 21.89
C VAL A 217 6.29 8.40 22.67
N SER A 218 6.96 7.28 22.41
CA SER A 218 6.67 6.01 23.07
C SER A 218 7.40 5.83 24.42
N GLY A 219 8.51 6.54 24.63
CA GLY A 219 9.41 6.35 25.76
C GLY A 219 10.25 5.06 25.69
N GLN A 220 10.32 4.42 24.51
CA GLN A 220 11.08 3.20 24.24
C GLN A 220 12.07 3.44 23.11
N HIS A 221 13.20 2.71 23.09
CA HIS A 221 14.03 2.69 21.88
C HIS A 221 13.23 2.19 20.68
N TYR A 222 13.48 2.78 19.50
CA TYR A 222 12.77 2.47 18.26
C TYR A 222 12.68 0.96 17.99
N GLN A 223 13.78 0.24 18.11
CA GLN A 223 13.88 -1.19 17.84
C GLN A 223 12.94 -2.00 18.72
N ASN A 224 12.97 -1.72 20.03
CA ASN A 224 12.10 -2.39 21.00
C ASN A 224 10.62 -2.12 20.71
N TYR A 225 10.29 -0.86 20.38
CA TYR A 225 8.92 -0.51 20.02
C TYR A 225 8.43 -1.28 18.79
N VAL A 226 9.24 -1.34 17.71
CA VAL A 226 8.89 -2.08 16.48
C VAL A 226 8.73 -3.57 16.80
N ILE A 227 9.69 -4.18 17.50
CA ILE A 227 9.62 -5.61 17.85
C ILE A 227 8.34 -5.92 18.64
N GLU A 228 8.07 -5.14 19.70
CA GLU A 228 6.96 -5.44 20.61
C GLU A 228 5.58 -5.05 20.05
N LYS A 229 5.48 -3.90 19.36
CA LYS A 229 4.21 -3.33 18.95
C LYS A 229 3.82 -3.64 17.52
N ILE A 230 4.78 -4.02 16.66
CA ILE A 230 4.55 -4.30 15.25
C ILE A 230 4.86 -5.76 14.91
N LEU A 231 6.09 -6.23 15.15
CA LEU A 231 6.53 -7.55 14.68
C LEU A 231 5.83 -8.69 15.42
N ARG A 232 5.82 -8.68 16.75
CA ARG A 232 5.16 -9.71 17.55
C ARG A 232 3.65 -9.85 17.27
N PRO A 233 2.86 -8.76 17.17
CA PRO A 233 1.46 -8.87 16.78
C PRO A 233 1.24 -9.45 15.38
N LEU A 234 2.22 -9.32 14.47
CA LEU A 234 2.21 -9.97 13.16
C LEU A 234 2.71 -11.42 13.20
N GLY A 235 3.22 -11.89 14.33
CA GLY A 235 3.84 -13.21 14.46
C GLY A 235 5.25 -13.30 13.83
N MET A 236 5.91 -12.16 13.58
CA MET A 236 7.25 -12.05 13.02
C MET A 236 8.28 -12.17 14.15
N ASN A 237 8.57 -13.40 14.57
CA ASN A 237 9.40 -13.66 15.74
C ASN A 237 10.89 -13.85 15.41
N ASP A 238 11.22 -14.05 14.11
CA ASP A 238 12.56 -14.28 13.61
C ASP A 238 13.18 -13.03 12.98
N CYS A 239 12.52 -11.87 13.10
CA CYS A 239 13.08 -10.59 12.68
C CYS A 239 13.76 -9.87 13.84
N GLU A 240 14.92 -9.25 13.59
CA GLU A 240 15.77 -8.61 14.59
C GLU A 240 16.46 -7.37 13.98
N PHE A 241 17.04 -6.52 14.79
CA PHE A 241 17.87 -5.39 14.37
C PHE A 241 19.36 -5.65 14.63
N GLU A 242 19.69 -6.34 15.71
CA GLU A 242 21.04 -6.63 16.13
C GLU A 242 21.47 -8.02 15.67
N TYR A 243 22.46 -8.08 14.77
CA TYR A 243 22.93 -9.35 14.21
C TYR A 243 23.57 -10.26 15.24
N GLU A 244 24.11 -9.70 16.34
CA GLU A 244 24.70 -10.47 17.45
C GLU A 244 23.69 -11.37 18.19
N LYS A 245 22.39 -11.07 18.08
CA LYS A 245 21.31 -11.87 18.66
C LYS A 245 20.88 -13.04 17.77
N ILE A 246 21.40 -13.11 16.55
CA ILE A 246 21.02 -14.10 15.55
C ILE A 246 22.01 -15.26 15.58
N PRO A 247 21.54 -16.53 15.61
CA PRO A 247 22.43 -17.69 15.45
C PRO A 247 23.24 -17.60 14.16
N ASN A 248 24.53 -17.88 14.23
CA ASN A 248 25.46 -17.75 13.11
C ASN A 248 25.07 -18.61 11.90
N GLU A 249 24.41 -19.74 12.12
CA GLU A 249 23.90 -20.65 11.08
C GLU A 249 22.68 -20.11 10.32
N GLU A 250 21.96 -19.13 10.91
CA GLU A 250 20.79 -18.51 10.31
C GLU A 250 21.12 -17.16 9.67
N LEU A 251 22.23 -16.52 10.09
CA LEU A 251 22.60 -15.20 9.61
C LEU A 251 23.24 -15.24 8.23
N ALA A 252 22.63 -14.57 7.24
CA ALA A 252 23.24 -14.34 5.96
C ALA A 252 24.34 -13.28 6.07
N LEU A 253 25.55 -13.62 5.60
CA LEU A 253 26.67 -12.67 5.52
C LEU A 253 26.62 -11.91 4.17
N GLY A 254 26.92 -10.62 4.22
CA GLY A 254 26.92 -9.75 3.06
C GLY A 254 28.22 -9.82 2.27
N TYR A 255 28.11 -9.69 0.94
CA TYR A 255 29.25 -9.71 0.02
C TYR A 255 29.14 -8.59 -1.02
N ARG A 256 30.30 -8.20 -1.60
CA ARG A 256 30.35 -7.44 -2.85
C ARG A 256 31.08 -8.23 -3.91
N TRP A 257 30.72 -8.03 -5.17
CA TRP A 257 31.41 -8.60 -6.31
C TRP A 257 32.38 -7.59 -6.88
N GLU A 258 33.67 -7.89 -6.80
CA GLU A 258 34.76 -7.02 -7.24
C GLU A 258 35.95 -7.89 -7.68
N ASP A 259 36.67 -7.50 -8.73
CA ASP A 259 37.80 -8.25 -9.27
C ASP A 259 37.49 -9.73 -9.59
N ASN A 260 36.29 -10.02 -10.10
CA ASN A 260 35.77 -11.36 -10.38
C ASN A 260 35.74 -12.31 -9.17
N GLN A 261 35.54 -11.77 -7.96
CA GLN A 261 35.41 -12.55 -6.74
C GLN A 261 34.45 -11.90 -5.74
N TRP A 262 33.88 -12.71 -4.87
CA TRP A 262 33.12 -12.22 -3.73
C TRP A 262 34.07 -11.79 -2.62
N LYS A 263 33.91 -10.55 -2.17
CA LYS A 263 34.61 -10.02 -1.00
C LYS A 263 33.60 -9.82 0.13
N PRO A 264 33.87 -10.28 1.35
CA PRO A 264 32.98 -10.05 2.49
C PRO A 264 32.78 -8.56 2.76
N GLU A 265 31.55 -8.17 3.08
CA GLU A 265 31.22 -6.85 3.64
C GLU A 265 31.18 -6.91 5.15
N ALA A 266 31.62 -5.83 5.79
CA ALA A 266 31.51 -5.72 7.24
C ALA A 266 30.04 -5.68 7.66
N LEU A 267 29.68 -6.39 8.72
CA LEU A 267 28.38 -6.30 9.34
C LEU A 267 28.19 -4.89 9.94
N LEU A 268 27.19 -4.16 9.45
CA LEU A 268 26.83 -2.86 10.00
C LEU A 268 26.09 -3.04 11.32
N LYS A 269 26.56 -2.37 12.37
CA LYS A 269 25.85 -2.33 13.65
C LYS A 269 24.55 -1.53 13.51
N ASP A 270 23.63 -1.79 14.45
CA ASP A 270 22.41 -1.04 14.57
C ASP A 270 22.63 0.26 15.36
N GLY A 271 21.78 1.27 15.09
CA GLY A 271 21.85 2.59 15.72
C GLY A 271 20.61 3.43 15.44
N SER A 272 20.78 4.74 15.45
CA SER A 272 19.70 5.73 15.26
C SER A 272 19.04 5.65 13.90
N TYR A 273 19.79 5.24 12.87
CA TYR A 273 19.27 5.03 11.51
C TYR A 273 18.67 3.63 11.29
N ALA A 274 18.49 2.81 12.34
CA ALA A 274 17.78 1.53 12.25
C ALA A 274 16.43 1.66 11.55
N SER A 275 15.75 2.77 11.80
CA SER A 275 14.41 3.08 11.26
C SER A 275 14.36 3.26 9.74
N MET A 276 15.48 3.54 9.10
CA MET A 276 15.54 3.66 7.65
C MET A 276 15.90 2.35 6.93
N GLY A 277 16.57 1.38 7.64
CA GLY A 277 17.13 0.22 6.95
C GLY A 277 17.73 -0.90 7.81
N GLY A 278 17.59 -0.87 9.15
CA GLY A 278 18.33 -1.76 10.05
C GLY A 278 17.76 -3.16 10.27
N MET A 279 16.54 -3.47 9.83
CA MET A 279 15.90 -4.76 10.13
C MET A 279 16.56 -5.92 9.38
N ILE A 280 16.68 -7.04 10.07
CA ILE A 280 17.09 -8.34 9.56
C ILE A 280 15.89 -9.27 9.67
N CYS A 281 15.56 -10.01 8.63
CA CYS A 281 14.33 -10.80 8.61
C CYS A 281 14.46 -12.04 7.72
N THR A 282 13.54 -12.99 7.90
CA THR A 282 13.38 -14.18 7.07
C THR A 282 12.30 -13.96 5.99
N ILE A 283 12.30 -14.78 4.94
CA ILE A 283 11.19 -14.81 3.95
C ILE A 283 9.89 -15.20 4.64
N ASP A 284 9.92 -16.20 5.53
CA ASP A 284 8.74 -16.74 6.22
C ASP A 284 8.06 -15.65 7.08
N ASP A 285 8.83 -14.84 7.79
CA ASP A 285 8.28 -13.75 8.61
C ASP A 285 7.84 -12.56 7.77
N PHE A 286 8.63 -12.17 6.76
CA PHE A 286 8.25 -11.05 5.90
C PHE A 286 6.95 -11.34 5.12
N ALA A 287 6.68 -12.61 4.80
CA ALA A 287 5.42 -13.01 4.18
C ALA A 287 4.20 -12.73 5.07
N LYS A 288 4.32 -12.82 6.41
CA LYS A 288 3.25 -12.47 7.35
C LYS A 288 2.90 -10.97 7.28
N TYR A 289 3.92 -10.11 7.16
CA TYR A 289 3.72 -8.68 6.94
C TYR A 289 3.02 -8.41 5.60
N MET A 290 3.45 -9.07 4.51
CA MET A 290 2.82 -8.93 3.21
C MET A 290 1.36 -9.42 3.23
N SER A 291 1.09 -10.53 3.90
CA SER A 291 -0.26 -11.05 4.12
C SER A 291 -1.13 -10.05 4.87
N PHE A 292 -0.60 -9.39 5.90
CA PHE A 292 -1.30 -8.32 6.62
C PHE A 292 -1.66 -7.15 5.69
N LEU A 293 -0.72 -6.68 4.85
CA LEU A 293 -0.99 -5.60 3.89
C LEU A 293 -2.05 -6.00 2.84
N LEU A 294 -1.96 -7.21 2.27
CA LEU A 294 -2.97 -7.73 1.34
C LEU A 294 -4.33 -7.87 2.01
N SER A 295 -4.36 -8.37 3.26
CA SER A 295 -5.59 -8.53 4.03
C SER A 295 -6.24 -7.21 4.43
N SER A 296 -5.56 -6.07 4.31
CA SER A 296 -6.17 -4.76 4.52
C SER A 296 -7.18 -4.42 3.41
N TRP A 297 -7.07 -5.06 2.26
CA TRP A 297 -7.97 -4.95 1.12
C TRP A 297 -8.80 -6.21 0.91
N PRO A 298 -10.04 -6.07 0.48
CA PRO A 298 -10.84 -4.84 0.39
C PRO A 298 -11.31 -4.35 1.76
N ALA A 299 -11.97 -3.18 1.79
CA ALA A 299 -12.66 -2.72 2.99
C ALA A 299 -13.73 -3.73 3.40
N ARG A 300 -13.92 -3.97 4.72
CA ARG A 300 -14.90 -4.93 5.26
C ARG A 300 -15.21 -4.65 6.73
N ASN A 301 -16.31 -5.23 7.23
CA ASN A 301 -16.84 -4.94 8.57
C ASN A 301 -16.41 -5.93 9.67
N GLU A 302 -15.56 -6.91 9.36
CA GLU A 302 -15.05 -7.87 10.33
C GLU A 302 -14.13 -7.20 11.36
N ASP A 303 -13.95 -7.85 12.50
CA ASP A 303 -13.04 -7.38 13.55
C ASP A 303 -11.62 -7.16 13.02
N GLU A 304 -10.95 -6.15 13.58
CA GLU A 304 -9.62 -5.78 13.18
C GLU A 304 -8.56 -6.55 13.97
N ILE A 305 -7.69 -7.25 13.25
CA ILE A 305 -6.56 -7.99 13.81
C ILE A 305 -5.28 -7.41 13.21
N GLY A 306 -4.35 -6.98 14.06
CA GLY A 306 -3.04 -6.49 13.60
C GLY A 306 -2.49 -5.33 14.44
N PRO A 307 -1.28 -4.87 14.12
CA PRO A 307 -0.59 -3.81 14.86
C PRO A 307 -1.20 -2.43 14.64
N VAL A 308 -1.88 -2.21 13.51
CA VAL A 308 -2.60 -0.97 13.15
C VAL A 308 -3.97 -1.32 12.58
N LYS A 309 -4.87 -0.34 12.53
CA LYS A 309 -6.19 -0.49 11.91
C LYS A 309 -6.06 -0.80 10.41
N ARG A 310 -7.02 -1.58 9.85
CA ARG A 310 -7.02 -1.88 8.41
C ARG A 310 -7.07 -0.62 7.53
N ASN A 311 -7.81 0.41 7.94
CA ASN A 311 -7.83 1.67 7.23
C ASN A 311 -6.47 2.37 7.24
N SER A 312 -5.72 2.32 8.35
CA SER A 312 -4.36 2.85 8.45
C SER A 312 -3.38 2.05 7.56
N ALA A 313 -3.51 0.72 7.51
CA ALA A 313 -2.74 -0.10 6.59
C ALA A 313 -3.06 0.19 5.11
N ARG A 314 -4.33 0.50 4.76
CA ARG A 314 -4.70 0.98 3.41
C ARG A 314 -4.16 2.37 3.13
N GLU A 315 -4.16 3.26 4.12
CA GLU A 315 -3.62 4.61 4.01
C GLU A 315 -2.12 4.61 3.68
N MET A 316 -1.34 3.68 4.25
CA MET A 316 0.08 3.50 3.88
C MET A 316 0.26 3.23 2.38
N GLN A 317 -0.69 2.57 1.76
CA GLN A 317 -0.66 2.11 0.37
C GLN A 317 -1.25 3.13 -0.62
N GLN A 318 -1.55 4.37 -0.19
CA GLN A 318 -2.09 5.41 -1.06
C GLN A 318 -0.99 6.21 -1.78
N PRO A 319 -1.26 6.79 -2.96
CA PRO A 319 -0.30 7.59 -3.74
C PRO A 319 -0.18 9.02 -3.20
N TRP A 320 0.33 9.19 -1.98
CA TRP A 320 0.38 10.49 -1.30
C TRP A 320 1.29 11.52 -1.97
N LYS A 321 2.42 11.09 -2.53
CA LYS A 321 3.37 11.99 -3.19
C LYS A 321 3.75 11.46 -4.57
N PHE A 322 3.44 12.24 -5.60
CA PHE A 322 3.80 11.94 -6.97
C PHE A 322 5.33 11.90 -7.12
N ARG A 323 5.86 10.85 -7.80
CA ARG A 323 7.29 10.67 -8.07
C ARG A 323 7.63 10.88 -9.54
N GLY A 324 6.75 10.49 -10.45
CA GLY A 324 7.01 10.60 -11.87
C GLY A 324 6.09 9.77 -12.74
N PHE A 325 6.24 9.98 -14.03
CA PHE A 325 5.52 9.30 -15.08
C PHE A 325 6.50 8.82 -16.15
N LEU A 326 6.38 7.57 -16.57
CA LEU A 326 7.16 6.96 -17.64
C LEU A 326 6.24 6.66 -18.85
N PRO A 327 6.12 7.60 -19.80
CA PRO A 327 5.21 7.44 -20.94
C PRO A 327 5.64 6.33 -21.90
N ASN A 328 6.92 6.06 -22.01
CA ASN A 328 7.51 5.14 -22.99
C ASN A 328 8.00 3.81 -22.35
N PHE A 329 7.44 3.44 -21.18
CA PHE A 329 7.80 2.17 -20.57
C PHE A 329 7.30 1.00 -21.43
N LYS A 330 8.18 0.00 -21.62
CA LYS A 330 7.82 -1.24 -22.31
C LYS A 330 7.85 -2.42 -21.33
N THR A 331 6.83 -3.27 -21.40
CA THR A 331 6.78 -4.54 -20.68
C THR A 331 7.87 -5.49 -21.17
N HIS A 332 8.07 -6.62 -20.50
CA HIS A 332 8.97 -7.68 -20.97
C HIS A 332 8.54 -8.26 -22.33
N SER A 333 7.25 -8.21 -22.68
CA SER A 333 6.74 -8.59 -24.01
C SER A 333 6.97 -7.55 -25.10
N GLY A 334 7.49 -6.36 -24.75
CA GLY A 334 7.72 -5.25 -25.66
C GLY A 334 6.51 -4.32 -25.87
N GLU A 335 5.39 -4.59 -25.22
CA GLU A 335 4.18 -3.74 -25.24
C GLU A 335 4.47 -2.38 -24.60
N LEU A 336 4.03 -1.29 -25.25
CA LEU A 336 4.07 0.05 -24.67
C LEU A 336 3.03 0.16 -23.55
N CYS A 337 3.48 0.36 -22.33
CA CYS A 337 2.63 0.40 -21.15
C CYS A 337 3.06 1.54 -20.22
N PRO A 338 2.57 2.77 -20.44
CA PRO A 338 2.87 3.91 -19.58
C PRO A 338 2.62 3.62 -18.10
N ARG A 339 3.46 4.18 -17.23
CA ARG A 339 3.39 3.94 -15.78
C ARG A 339 3.50 5.22 -14.99
N THR A 340 2.66 5.34 -13.98
CA THR A 340 2.71 6.41 -12.98
C THR A 340 3.28 5.87 -11.67
N PHE A 341 4.14 6.68 -11.01
CA PHE A 341 4.76 6.35 -9.74
C PHE A 341 4.44 7.40 -8.70
N SER A 342 4.12 6.95 -7.51
CA SER A 342 3.93 7.75 -6.31
C SER A 342 4.58 7.08 -5.11
N TYR A 343 4.59 7.77 -3.98
CA TYR A 343 5.05 7.23 -2.71
C TYR A 343 3.96 7.40 -1.66
N GLY A 344 3.70 6.32 -0.93
CA GLY A 344 2.82 6.28 0.22
C GLY A 344 3.59 6.51 1.53
N PHE A 345 3.24 5.78 2.58
CA PHE A 345 3.98 5.83 3.84
C PHE A 345 4.92 4.62 3.93
N GLY A 346 6.19 4.84 3.58
CA GLY A 346 7.21 3.78 3.54
C GLY A 346 7.00 2.76 2.42
N LEU A 347 6.18 3.06 1.45
CA LEU A 347 5.80 2.17 0.35
C LEU A 347 5.75 2.95 -0.98
N GLY A 348 6.28 2.37 -2.03
CA GLY A 348 6.08 2.85 -3.39
C GLY A 348 4.73 2.39 -3.94
N TRP A 349 4.09 3.23 -4.72
CA TRP A 349 2.85 2.99 -5.42
C TRP A 349 3.07 3.12 -6.93
N ARG A 350 2.48 2.24 -7.72
CA ARG A 350 2.56 2.25 -9.17
C ARG A 350 1.21 1.93 -9.78
N LEU A 351 0.84 2.66 -10.83
CA LEU A 351 -0.28 2.35 -11.72
C LEU A 351 0.27 2.09 -13.13
N ASP A 352 -0.18 1.03 -13.78
CA ASP A 352 0.18 0.69 -15.16
C ASP A 352 -0.99 0.90 -16.13
N CYS A 353 -0.73 0.66 -17.42
CA CYS A 353 -1.70 0.84 -18.51
C CYS A 353 -2.89 -0.14 -18.50
N HIS A 354 -2.85 -1.17 -17.65
CA HIS A 354 -3.92 -2.14 -17.45
C HIS A 354 -4.67 -1.90 -16.13
N ASP A 355 -4.56 -0.70 -15.58
CA ASP A 355 -5.12 -0.32 -14.28
C ASP A 355 -4.70 -1.24 -13.12
N ASN A 356 -3.49 -1.80 -13.19
CA ASN A 356 -2.95 -2.57 -12.09
C ASN A 356 -2.22 -1.64 -11.12
N VAL A 357 -2.74 -1.59 -9.90
CA VAL A 357 -2.03 -0.97 -8.77
C VAL A 357 -1.05 -1.97 -8.19
N ALA A 358 0.19 -1.53 -8.05
CA ALA A 358 1.22 -2.29 -7.35
C ALA A 358 1.80 -1.49 -6.19
N ILE A 359 1.95 -2.16 -5.05
CA ILE A 359 2.56 -1.63 -3.83
C ILE A 359 3.89 -2.33 -3.63
N SER A 360 4.97 -1.59 -3.46
CA SER A 360 6.30 -2.20 -3.39
C SER A 360 7.28 -1.34 -2.59
N HIS A 361 8.33 -1.95 -2.11
CA HIS A 361 9.55 -1.25 -1.71
C HIS A 361 10.76 -2.13 -2.02
N SER A 362 11.86 -1.52 -2.41
CA SER A 362 13.15 -2.18 -2.54
C SER A 362 14.06 -1.77 -1.39
N GLY A 363 15.09 -2.56 -1.14
CA GLY A 363 16.12 -2.25 -0.18
C GLY A 363 17.51 -2.48 -0.77
N GLY A 364 18.44 -1.65 -0.39
CA GLY A 364 19.87 -1.80 -0.72
C GLY A 364 20.71 -1.32 0.45
N LEU A 365 21.71 -2.09 0.81
CA LEU A 365 22.76 -1.76 1.78
C LEU A 365 24.07 -2.42 1.33
N PRO A 366 25.21 -1.99 1.88
CA PRO A 366 26.43 -2.78 1.76
C PRO A 366 26.17 -4.24 2.19
N GLY A 367 26.42 -5.18 1.28
CA GLY A 367 26.21 -6.59 1.48
C GLY A 367 24.80 -7.12 1.16
N PHE A 368 23.78 -6.28 0.89
CA PHE A 368 22.40 -6.76 0.77
C PHE A 368 21.58 -6.03 -0.28
N GLY A 369 20.61 -6.76 -0.83
CA GLY A 369 19.55 -6.22 -1.68
C GLY A 369 18.24 -6.94 -1.43
N SER A 370 17.11 -6.24 -1.53
CA SER A 370 15.79 -6.80 -1.25
C SER A 370 14.69 -6.12 -2.07
N VAL A 371 13.56 -6.79 -2.18
CA VAL A 371 12.34 -6.21 -2.77
C VAL A 371 11.11 -6.97 -2.26
N HIS A 372 10.00 -6.27 -2.10
CA HIS A 372 8.67 -6.87 -2.09
C HIS A 372 7.76 -6.13 -3.06
N ILE A 373 6.82 -6.87 -3.64
CA ILE A 373 5.82 -6.35 -4.58
C ILE A 373 4.48 -7.00 -4.26
N LEU A 374 3.44 -6.20 -4.14
CA LEU A 374 2.07 -6.64 -3.95
C LEU A 374 1.21 -6.13 -5.11
N LEU A 375 0.30 -6.96 -5.58
CA LEU A 375 -0.82 -6.59 -6.44
C LEU A 375 -2.12 -6.80 -5.65
N PRO A 376 -2.58 -5.77 -4.89
CA PRO A 376 -3.71 -5.93 -3.96
C PRO A 376 -4.98 -6.41 -4.64
N ASP A 377 -5.30 -5.92 -5.84
CA ASP A 377 -6.49 -6.33 -6.59
C ASP A 377 -6.45 -7.79 -7.06
N HIS A 378 -5.24 -8.33 -7.26
CA HIS A 378 -5.02 -9.72 -7.60
C HIS A 378 -4.76 -10.61 -6.37
N GLY A 379 -4.63 -10.04 -5.17
CA GLY A 379 -4.34 -10.79 -3.94
C GLY A 379 -3.06 -11.62 -4.01
N ILE A 380 -2.02 -11.12 -4.70
CA ILE A 380 -0.74 -11.82 -4.85
C ILE A 380 0.42 -10.90 -4.50
N GLY A 381 1.49 -11.47 -3.99
CA GLY A 381 2.75 -10.77 -3.77
C GLY A 381 3.96 -11.65 -3.93
N ILE A 382 5.10 -11.01 -4.11
CA ILE A 382 6.42 -11.63 -4.17
C ILE A 382 7.40 -10.87 -3.31
N VAL A 383 8.29 -11.59 -2.63
CA VAL A 383 9.41 -11.05 -1.87
C VAL A 383 10.70 -11.73 -2.28
N ALA A 384 11.80 -11.00 -2.32
CA ALA A 384 13.11 -11.58 -2.58
C ALA A 384 14.21 -10.80 -1.82
N PHE A 385 15.14 -11.54 -1.24
CA PHE A 385 16.32 -11.05 -0.51
C PHE A 385 17.58 -11.62 -1.13
N SER A 386 18.65 -10.82 -1.17
CA SER A 386 19.97 -11.25 -1.59
C SER A 386 21.05 -10.71 -0.66
N ASN A 387 22.14 -11.46 -0.53
CA ASN A 387 23.31 -11.06 0.24
C ASN A 387 24.46 -10.52 -0.64
N LEU A 388 24.10 -9.72 -1.66
CA LEU A 388 25.05 -8.96 -2.47
C LEU A 388 24.79 -7.46 -2.31
N THR A 389 25.86 -6.66 -2.19
CA THR A 389 25.83 -5.20 -2.07
C THR A 389 24.94 -4.59 -3.15
N TYR A 390 23.88 -3.86 -2.72
CA TYR A 390 22.90 -3.19 -3.59
C TYR A 390 22.30 -4.06 -4.70
N ALA A 391 22.15 -5.36 -4.45
CA ALA A 391 21.56 -6.28 -5.43
C ALA A 391 20.17 -5.82 -5.89
N SER A 392 20.01 -5.63 -7.21
CA SER A 392 18.73 -5.25 -7.79
C SER A 392 17.79 -6.44 -7.89
N MET A 393 16.94 -6.66 -6.87
CA MET A 393 15.96 -7.75 -6.85
C MET A 393 14.66 -7.40 -7.59
N GLY A 394 14.46 -6.14 -7.98
CA GLY A 394 13.24 -5.68 -8.64
C GLY A 394 12.97 -6.37 -9.98
N ALA A 395 13.97 -6.42 -10.87
CA ALA A 395 13.79 -7.00 -12.20
C ALA A 395 13.34 -8.48 -12.18
N PRO A 396 14.04 -9.41 -11.47
CA PRO A 396 13.60 -10.80 -11.41
C PRO A 396 12.26 -10.97 -10.67
N ALA A 397 11.99 -10.18 -9.65
CA ALA A 397 10.72 -10.23 -8.92
C ALA A 397 9.54 -9.81 -9.80
N TRP A 398 9.68 -8.70 -10.56
CA TRP A 398 8.65 -8.29 -11.52
C TRP A 398 8.44 -9.34 -12.62
N GLN A 399 9.52 -9.86 -13.20
CA GLN A 399 9.41 -10.91 -14.20
C GLN A 399 8.67 -12.14 -13.66
N ALA A 400 9.00 -12.58 -12.45
CA ALA A 400 8.36 -13.72 -11.80
C ALA A 400 6.87 -13.46 -11.55
N LEU A 401 6.53 -12.28 -11.00
CA LEU A 401 5.15 -11.93 -10.66
C LEU A 401 4.27 -11.79 -11.91
N ASP A 402 4.72 -11.04 -12.93
CA ASP A 402 4.00 -10.88 -14.20
C ASP A 402 3.78 -12.25 -14.88
N THR A 403 4.82 -13.11 -14.86
CA THR A 403 4.72 -14.48 -15.40
C THR A 403 3.68 -15.31 -14.65
N LEU A 404 3.64 -15.24 -13.31
CA LEU A 404 2.65 -15.98 -12.51
C LEU A 404 1.23 -15.50 -12.78
N VAL A 405 1.00 -14.18 -12.79
CA VAL A 405 -0.33 -13.61 -13.08
C VAL A 405 -0.84 -14.10 -14.42
N LEU A 406 0.03 -14.09 -15.45
CA LEU A 406 -0.32 -14.51 -16.80
C LEU A 406 -0.57 -16.03 -16.88
N LEU A 407 0.39 -16.87 -16.45
CA LEU A 407 0.32 -18.32 -16.64
C LEU A 407 -0.73 -18.99 -15.75
N ALA A 408 -0.94 -18.48 -14.53
CA ALA A 408 -1.98 -18.97 -13.63
C ALA A 408 -3.37 -18.38 -13.95
N GLY A 409 -3.44 -17.43 -14.88
CA GLY A 409 -4.69 -16.76 -15.28
C GLY A 409 -5.36 -16.04 -14.12
N LEU A 410 -4.57 -15.37 -13.25
CA LEU A 410 -5.10 -14.69 -12.08
C LEU A 410 -5.89 -13.45 -12.49
N LYS A 411 -7.12 -13.36 -12.01
CA LYS A 411 -8.01 -12.21 -12.23
C LYS A 411 -8.07 -11.33 -10.99
N LYS A 412 -8.44 -10.06 -11.19
CA LYS A 412 -8.78 -9.13 -10.11
C LYS A 412 -10.00 -9.61 -9.34
N ARG A 413 -10.18 -9.10 -8.11
CA ARG A 413 -11.42 -9.32 -7.36
C ARG A 413 -12.62 -8.78 -8.13
N VAL A 414 -13.73 -9.52 -8.03
CA VAL A 414 -15.01 -9.10 -8.59
C VAL A 414 -15.74 -8.26 -7.57
N LEU A 415 -16.29 -7.14 -8.02
CA LEU A 415 -17.21 -6.32 -7.22
C LEU A 415 -18.59 -6.98 -7.24
N PRO A 416 -19.20 -7.29 -6.08
CA PRO A 416 -20.59 -7.74 -6.03
C PRO A 416 -21.54 -6.65 -6.55
N VAL A 417 -22.59 -7.07 -7.23
CA VAL A 417 -23.65 -6.15 -7.66
C VAL A 417 -24.51 -5.78 -6.45
N SER A 418 -24.57 -4.50 -6.10
CA SER A 418 -25.45 -4.06 -5.01
C SER A 418 -26.94 -4.26 -5.38
N PRO A 419 -27.83 -4.58 -4.41
CA PRO A 419 -29.27 -4.60 -4.63
C PRO A 419 -29.79 -3.30 -5.27
N THR A 420 -29.23 -2.15 -4.90
CA THR A 420 -29.56 -0.84 -5.48
C THR A 420 -29.28 -0.80 -6.97
N LEU A 421 -28.06 -1.20 -7.40
CA LEU A 421 -27.71 -1.23 -8.83
C LEU A 421 -28.59 -2.22 -9.61
N LYS A 422 -28.86 -3.38 -9.01
CA LYS A 422 -29.74 -4.39 -9.66
C LYS A 422 -31.16 -3.87 -9.84
N LYS A 423 -31.75 -3.25 -8.81
CA LYS A 423 -33.07 -2.63 -8.88
C LYS A 423 -33.13 -1.57 -9.99
N VAL A 424 -32.13 -0.69 -10.04
CA VAL A 424 -32.07 0.37 -11.07
C VAL A 424 -31.90 -0.21 -12.47
N GLN A 425 -31.07 -1.24 -12.67
CA GLN A 425 -30.98 -1.97 -13.93
C GLN A 425 -32.35 -2.46 -14.40
N ASP A 426 -33.09 -3.14 -13.49
CA ASP A 426 -34.41 -3.70 -13.81
C ASP A 426 -35.43 -2.61 -14.16
N GLU A 427 -35.41 -1.47 -13.48
CA GLU A 427 -36.28 -0.33 -13.79
C GLU A 427 -35.92 0.36 -15.13
N ILE A 428 -34.63 0.53 -15.44
CA ILE A 428 -34.19 1.07 -16.73
C ILE A 428 -34.64 0.15 -17.88
N VAL A 429 -34.50 -1.17 -17.71
CA VAL A 429 -34.94 -2.13 -18.74
C VAL A 429 -36.45 -2.04 -19.00
N LYS A 430 -37.28 -1.84 -17.97
CA LYS A 430 -38.73 -1.64 -18.12
C LYS A 430 -39.07 -0.31 -18.77
N LEU A 431 -38.32 0.75 -18.45
CA LEU A 431 -38.52 2.09 -18.97
C LEU A 431 -38.29 2.16 -20.50
N LEU A 432 -37.23 1.51 -20.99
CA LEU A 432 -36.69 1.72 -22.34
C LEU A 432 -37.69 1.57 -23.51
N PRO A 433 -38.68 0.66 -23.49
CA PRO A 433 -39.63 0.59 -24.59
C PRO A 433 -40.51 1.84 -24.73
N THR A 434 -40.87 2.49 -23.63
CA THR A 434 -41.94 3.51 -23.63
C THR A 434 -41.52 4.86 -23.08
N TRP A 435 -40.54 4.95 -22.16
CA TRP A 435 -40.23 6.14 -21.39
C TRP A 435 -41.44 6.69 -20.63
N SER A 436 -42.23 5.78 -20.04
CA SER A 436 -43.50 6.08 -19.36
C SER A 436 -43.26 6.94 -18.11
N ASP A 437 -44.19 7.87 -17.81
CA ASP A 437 -44.08 8.78 -16.66
C ASP A 437 -44.13 8.07 -15.30
N GLU A 438 -44.61 6.84 -15.26
CA GLU A 438 -44.62 6.03 -14.02
C GLU A 438 -43.21 5.76 -13.46
N HIS A 439 -42.16 5.86 -14.29
CA HIS A 439 -40.77 5.68 -13.91
C HIS A 439 -40.05 6.99 -13.56
N ASP A 440 -40.72 8.15 -13.58
CA ASP A 440 -40.08 9.45 -13.33
C ASP A 440 -39.43 9.56 -11.96
N SER A 441 -39.97 8.86 -10.95
CA SER A 441 -39.39 8.80 -9.60
C SER A 441 -38.01 8.12 -9.53
N LEU A 442 -37.63 7.37 -10.58
CA LEU A 442 -36.31 6.75 -10.70
C LEU A 442 -35.21 7.82 -10.90
N PHE A 443 -35.55 8.97 -11.45
CA PHE A 443 -34.60 9.97 -11.90
C PHE A 443 -34.44 11.11 -10.91
N ALA A 444 -33.22 11.67 -10.87
CA ALA A 444 -32.90 12.86 -10.11
C ALA A 444 -33.52 14.11 -10.73
N GLU A 445 -33.63 15.19 -9.96
CA GLU A 445 -34.26 16.43 -10.37
C GLU A 445 -33.60 17.12 -11.57
N ASN A 446 -32.31 16.89 -11.81
CA ASN A 446 -31.57 17.43 -12.96
C ASN A 446 -31.84 16.66 -14.26
N PHE A 447 -32.31 15.42 -14.20
CA PHE A 447 -32.21 14.45 -15.29
C PHE A 447 -32.99 14.89 -16.54
N PHE A 448 -34.24 15.28 -16.41
CA PHE A 448 -35.07 15.76 -17.55
C PHE A 448 -34.90 17.25 -17.85
N PRO A 449 -34.60 18.14 -16.92
CA PRO A 449 -34.18 19.51 -17.24
C PRO A 449 -32.89 19.58 -18.05
N ASP A 450 -31.92 18.72 -17.84
CA ASP A 450 -30.67 18.70 -18.60
C ASP A 450 -30.89 18.21 -20.04
N ILE A 451 -31.64 17.11 -20.18
CA ILE A 451 -32.00 16.53 -21.51
C ILE A 451 -33.45 16.06 -21.43
N SER A 452 -34.31 16.64 -22.26
CA SER A 452 -35.73 16.34 -22.22
C SER A 452 -36.07 14.86 -22.46
N LYS A 453 -37.12 14.37 -21.82
CA LYS A 453 -37.59 12.99 -21.98
C LYS A 453 -37.84 12.63 -23.44
N ALA A 454 -38.43 13.56 -24.22
CA ALA A 454 -38.69 13.36 -25.64
C ALA A 454 -37.40 13.15 -26.45
N TYR A 455 -36.33 13.90 -26.14
CA TYR A 455 -35.04 13.75 -26.80
C TYR A 455 -34.39 12.41 -26.45
N ARG A 456 -34.38 12.07 -25.17
CA ARG A 456 -33.84 10.77 -24.70
C ARG A 456 -34.54 9.58 -25.31
N LYS A 457 -35.89 9.65 -25.40
CA LYS A 457 -36.68 8.62 -26.06
C LYS A 457 -36.29 8.49 -27.54
N LYS A 458 -36.17 9.60 -28.27
CA LYS A 458 -35.78 9.59 -29.68
C LYS A 458 -34.40 8.94 -29.86
N GLU A 459 -33.41 9.33 -29.07
CA GLU A 459 -32.06 8.80 -29.14
C GLU A 459 -32.04 7.28 -28.84
N THR A 460 -32.75 6.82 -27.82
CA THR A 460 -32.81 5.39 -27.47
C THR A 460 -33.58 4.58 -28.51
N ASP A 461 -34.68 5.12 -29.10
CA ASP A 461 -35.42 4.47 -30.20
C ASP A 461 -34.51 4.26 -31.43
N GLU A 462 -33.70 5.28 -31.78
CA GLU A 462 -32.74 5.19 -32.89
C GLU A 462 -31.69 4.10 -32.64
N LEU A 463 -31.15 4.00 -31.42
CA LEU A 463 -30.16 2.98 -31.04
C LEU A 463 -30.78 1.58 -31.00
N LEU A 464 -31.97 1.44 -30.40
CA LEU A 464 -32.68 0.16 -30.34
C LEU A 464 -33.02 -0.35 -31.75
N SER A 465 -33.38 0.55 -32.70
CA SER A 465 -33.63 0.17 -34.09
C SER A 465 -32.41 -0.47 -34.77
N LYS A 466 -31.19 -0.03 -34.41
CA LYS A 466 -29.94 -0.57 -34.97
C LYS A 466 -29.66 -1.99 -34.52
N ILE A 467 -29.96 -2.32 -33.23
CA ILE A 467 -29.70 -3.65 -32.70
C ILE A 467 -30.84 -4.63 -32.90
N GLY A 468 -32.03 -4.15 -33.39
CA GLY A 468 -33.23 -4.96 -33.54
C GLY A 468 -33.88 -5.30 -32.19
N LYS A 469 -34.71 -6.36 -32.18
CA LYS A 469 -35.38 -6.78 -30.94
C LYS A 469 -34.37 -7.18 -29.88
N VAL A 470 -34.49 -6.63 -28.65
CA VAL A 470 -33.69 -7.06 -27.51
C VAL A 470 -34.02 -8.50 -27.15
N THR A 471 -33.04 -9.38 -27.18
CA THR A 471 -33.16 -10.83 -26.92
C THR A 471 -32.77 -11.20 -25.52
N SER A 472 -31.83 -10.44 -24.91
CA SER A 472 -31.40 -10.63 -23.53
C SER A 472 -30.76 -9.37 -22.93
N VAL A 473 -30.69 -9.35 -21.61
CA VAL A 473 -30.04 -8.31 -20.81
C VAL A 473 -28.81 -8.92 -20.15
N GLY A 474 -27.65 -8.29 -20.35
CA GLY A 474 -26.39 -8.72 -19.76
C GLY A 474 -26.36 -8.52 -18.25
N LYS A 475 -25.40 -9.16 -17.61
CA LYS A 475 -25.16 -8.97 -16.17
C LYS A 475 -24.72 -7.52 -15.89
N MET A 476 -25.16 -6.99 -14.75
CA MET A 476 -24.67 -5.73 -14.22
C MET A 476 -23.15 -5.80 -13.98
N LYS A 477 -22.40 -4.85 -14.51
CA LYS A 477 -20.96 -4.66 -14.34
C LYS A 477 -20.73 -3.46 -13.40
N PRO A 478 -20.62 -3.66 -12.09
CA PRO A 478 -20.47 -2.56 -11.15
C PRO A 478 -19.06 -1.97 -11.20
N GLU A 479 -18.94 -0.65 -11.20
CA GLU A 479 -17.68 0.05 -10.90
C GLU A 479 -17.55 0.38 -9.41
N ASN A 480 -18.69 0.63 -8.77
CA ASN A 480 -18.82 0.79 -7.32
C ASN A 480 -20.29 0.51 -6.91
N LEU A 481 -20.68 0.88 -5.69
CA LEU A 481 -22.03 0.63 -5.18
C LEU A 481 -23.13 1.43 -5.91
N LEU A 482 -22.79 2.54 -6.60
CA LEU A 482 -23.72 3.53 -7.12
C LEU A 482 -23.56 3.81 -8.63
N ARG A 483 -22.69 3.09 -9.33
CA ARG A 483 -22.53 3.23 -10.77
C ARG A 483 -21.99 1.96 -11.41
N GLY A 484 -22.29 1.82 -12.69
CA GLY A 484 -21.82 0.71 -13.50
C GLY A 484 -22.59 0.63 -14.82
N SER A 485 -22.35 -0.44 -15.58
CA SER A 485 -22.96 -0.67 -16.87
C SER A 485 -23.55 -2.07 -17.01
N PHE A 486 -24.40 -2.24 -18.01
CA PHE A 486 -24.90 -3.53 -18.47
C PHE A 486 -25.21 -3.49 -19.96
N ASP A 487 -25.30 -4.66 -20.59
CA ASP A 487 -25.51 -4.75 -22.02
C ASP A 487 -26.98 -5.09 -22.34
N LEU A 488 -27.56 -4.41 -23.33
CA LEU A 488 -28.77 -4.84 -24.02
C LEU A 488 -28.36 -5.56 -25.30
N ILE A 489 -28.64 -6.85 -25.38
CA ILE A 489 -28.24 -7.70 -26.50
C ILE A 489 -29.45 -7.84 -27.42
N GLY A 490 -29.31 -7.32 -28.64
CA GLY A 490 -30.32 -7.41 -29.69
C GLY A 490 -29.97 -8.45 -30.75
N GLU A 491 -30.88 -8.62 -31.73
CA GLU A 491 -30.71 -9.58 -32.86
C GLU A 491 -29.52 -9.20 -33.78
N LYS A 492 -29.15 -7.91 -33.85
CA LYS A 492 -28.19 -7.37 -34.82
C LYS A 492 -27.01 -6.63 -34.20
N GLY A 493 -26.95 -6.54 -32.85
CA GLY A 493 -25.90 -5.81 -32.16
C GLY A 493 -26.17 -5.68 -30.67
N MET A 494 -25.37 -4.85 -30.01
CA MET A 494 -25.40 -4.68 -28.54
C MET A 494 -25.29 -3.19 -28.19
N ILE A 495 -26.03 -2.77 -27.16
CA ILE A 495 -25.92 -1.43 -26.57
C ILE A 495 -25.40 -1.60 -25.14
N GLU A 496 -24.31 -0.92 -24.80
CA GLU A 496 -23.94 -0.75 -23.40
C GLU A 496 -24.76 0.38 -22.79
N VAL A 497 -25.37 0.10 -21.66
CA VAL A 497 -26.11 1.07 -20.83
C VAL A 497 -25.29 1.37 -19.60
N TYR A 498 -24.85 2.61 -19.43
CA TYR A 498 -24.09 3.07 -18.29
C TYR A 498 -24.90 4.08 -17.48
N PHE A 499 -24.89 3.98 -16.16
CA PHE A 499 -25.57 4.93 -15.28
C PHE A 499 -24.81 5.21 -13.98
N THR A 500 -25.09 6.41 -13.42
CA THR A 500 -24.62 6.83 -12.10
C THR A 500 -25.80 7.30 -11.25
N LEU A 501 -25.68 7.09 -9.94
CA LEU A 501 -26.70 7.45 -8.97
C LEU A 501 -26.31 8.64 -8.11
N THR A 502 -27.31 9.34 -7.56
CA THR A 502 -27.13 10.47 -6.65
C THR A 502 -26.60 10.06 -5.29
N PRO A 503 -26.04 11.00 -4.48
CA PRO A 503 -25.58 10.74 -3.12
C PRO A 503 -26.72 10.73 -2.06
N GLU A 504 -27.98 10.80 -2.47
CA GLU A 504 -29.13 10.81 -1.57
C GLU A 504 -29.27 9.48 -0.82
N ALA A 505 -30.00 9.48 0.31
CA ALA A 505 -30.27 8.27 1.09
C ALA A 505 -31.03 7.19 0.28
N GLU A 506 -31.89 7.63 -0.65
CA GLU A 506 -32.51 6.83 -1.69
C GLU A 506 -31.95 7.30 -3.05
N PRO A 507 -30.88 6.68 -3.55
CA PRO A 507 -30.18 7.15 -4.75
C PRO A 507 -31.05 7.05 -5.99
N LYS A 508 -31.00 8.09 -6.83
CA LYS A 508 -31.72 8.21 -8.08
C LYS A 508 -30.75 8.27 -9.26
N VAL A 509 -31.22 7.92 -10.44
CA VAL A 509 -30.42 8.03 -11.68
C VAL A 509 -30.20 9.51 -12.01
N GLN A 510 -28.96 9.98 -11.93
CA GLN A 510 -28.57 11.35 -12.30
C GLN A 510 -27.95 11.43 -13.70
N TRP A 511 -27.36 10.34 -14.16
CA TRP A 511 -26.74 10.21 -15.46
C TRP A 511 -27.04 8.85 -16.07
N LEU A 512 -27.38 8.84 -17.36
CA LEU A 512 -27.67 7.61 -18.11
C LEU A 512 -27.24 7.82 -19.57
N THR A 513 -26.41 6.90 -20.08
CA THR A 513 -25.96 6.90 -21.46
C THR A 513 -26.12 5.53 -22.11
N PHE A 514 -26.18 5.55 -23.44
CA PHE A 514 -26.31 4.37 -24.27
C PHE A 514 -25.24 4.43 -25.35
N GLU A 515 -24.46 3.38 -25.50
CA GLU A 515 -23.39 3.29 -26.48
C GLU A 515 -23.54 2.01 -27.30
N LEU A 516 -23.63 2.19 -28.66
CA LEU A 516 -23.62 1.03 -29.55
C LEU A 516 -22.22 0.39 -29.52
N LYS A 517 -22.16 -0.89 -29.23
CA LYS A 517 -20.91 -1.67 -29.29
C LYS A 517 -20.84 -2.38 -30.62
N GLU A 518 -19.67 -2.27 -31.29
CA GLU A 518 -19.37 -2.95 -32.54
C GLU A 518 -19.19 -4.46 -32.38
#